data_d0954477ee731ff51bc23e103927c105
#
_entry.id   d0954477ee731ff51bc23e103927c105
#
_cell.length_a   1.000
_cell.length_b   1.000
_cell.length_c   1.000
_cell.angle_alpha   90.00
_cell.angle_beta   90.00
_cell.angle_gamma   90.00
#
_symmetry.space_group_name_H-M   'P 1'
#
loop_
_entity.id
_entity.type
_entity.pdbx_description
1 polymer ?
#
loop_
_entity_poly.entity_id
_entity_poly.type
_entity_poly.pdbx_seq_one_letter_code
_entity_poly.pdbx_strand_id
1 'polypeptide(L)'
;MGAGKSKIGRRLAARLGLPFFDSDPEIEAAAGETIEEIFANRGEQVFRTGERRVIARLLAQPAHVLATGGGAFMDPATRAVIAQRGVSVWLRADLDTLVVRVSRRSNRPLLKSGEPRAILAKLIEQRYPVYAEADVVVDSAEGSPEATVNRAITALAACPLTTLPPDS
;
A
#
# COMPACT_ATOMS: atom_id res chain seq x y z
N MET A 1 -5.08 -5.11 -2.94
CA MET A 1 -5.18 -6.28 -2.06
C MET A 1 -4.28 -7.37 -2.63
N GLY A 2 -3.52 -8.15 -1.83
CA GLY A 2 -2.69 -9.26 -2.34
C GLY A 2 -1.34 -8.89 -3.00
N ALA A 3 -1.06 -7.63 -3.29
CA ALA A 3 0.20 -7.21 -3.95
C ALA A 3 1.47 -7.37 -3.08
N GLY A 4 1.34 -7.68 -1.79
CA GLY A 4 2.50 -7.92 -0.91
C GLY A 4 3.10 -6.68 -0.26
N LYS A 5 2.39 -5.57 -0.18
CA LYS A 5 2.88 -4.27 0.29
C LYS A 5 3.68 -4.32 1.60
N SER A 6 3.09 -4.86 2.68
CA SER A 6 3.77 -4.92 3.98
C SER A 6 5.04 -5.79 3.95
N LYS A 7 5.00 -6.91 3.19
CA LYS A 7 6.18 -7.81 3.05
C LYS A 7 7.30 -7.16 2.25
N ILE A 8 6.95 -6.55 1.12
CA ILE A 8 7.92 -5.87 0.25
C ILE A 8 8.40 -4.59 0.93
N GLY A 9 7.50 -3.80 1.53
CA GLY A 9 7.84 -2.57 2.23
C GLY A 9 8.84 -2.77 3.38
N ARG A 10 8.65 -3.80 4.22
CA ARG A 10 9.60 -4.12 5.30
C ARG A 10 11.00 -4.44 4.78
N ARG A 11 11.09 -5.20 3.69
CA ARG A 11 12.38 -5.55 3.08
C ARG A 11 13.03 -4.36 2.38
N LEU A 12 12.22 -3.55 1.70
CA LEU A 12 12.69 -2.31 1.08
C LEU A 12 13.25 -1.36 2.16
N ALA A 13 12.52 -1.16 3.27
CA ALA A 13 12.97 -0.34 4.39
C ALA A 13 14.31 -0.84 4.96
N ALA A 14 14.43 -2.15 5.21
CA ALA A 14 15.68 -2.75 5.69
C ALA A 14 16.86 -2.54 4.73
N ARG A 15 16.62 -2.65 3.41
CA ARG A 15 17.63 -2.42 2.37
C ARG A 15 18.05 -0.96 2.25
N LEU A 16 17.16 -0.03 2.56
CA LEU A 16 17.42 1.41 2.53
C LEU A 16 17.89 1.97 3.88
N GLY A 17 18.00 1.14 4.92
CA GLY A 17 18.31 1.60 6.27
C GLY A 17 17.27 2.54 6.87
N LEU A 18 16.00 2.43 6.43
CA LEU A 18 14.90 3.31 6.83
C LEU A 18 13.91 2.60 7.77
N PRO A 19 13.21 3.34 8.65
CA PRO A 19 12.07 2.82 9.39
C PRO A 19 10.96 2.32 8.46
N PHE A 20 10.15 1.37 8.95
CA PHE A 20 8.97 0.87 8.25
C PHE A 20 7.72 1.11 9.09
N PHE A 21 6.68 1.67 8.47
CA PHE A 21 5.34 1.80 9.04
C PHE A 21 4.30 1.11 8.13
N ASP A 22 3.25 0.57 8.75
CA ASP A 22 2.06 0.09 8.06
C ASP A 22 0.86 0.89 8.57
N SER A 23 0.10 1.51 7.67
CA SER A 23 -1.00 2.38 8.08
C SER A 23 -2.11 1.65 8.83
N ASP A 24 -2.33 0.36 8.54
CA ASP A 24 -3.44 -0.38 9.14
C ASP A 24 -3.28 -0.49 10.68
N PRO A 25 -2.16 -0.99 11.25
CA PRO A 25 -1.93 -0.97 12.70
C PRO A 25 -1.92 0.44 13.32
N GLU A 26 -1.43 1.43 12.60
CA GLU A 26 -1.38 2.81 13.08
C GLU A 26 -2.78 3.43 13.20
N ILE A 27 -3.69 3.06 12.28
CA ILE A 27 -5.10 3.46 12.34
C ILE A 27 -5.79 2.80 13.53
N GLU A 28 -5.61 1.49 13.73
CA GLU A 28 -6.18 0.74 14.84
C GLU A 28 -5.69 1.29 16.20
N ALA A 29 -4.39 1.55 16.32
CA ALA A 29 -3.83 2.15 17.52
C ALA A 29 -4.37 3.55 17.80
N ALA A 30 -4.57 4.37 16.77
CA ALA A 30 -5.13 5.72 16.91
C ALA A 30 -6.63 5.72 17.25
N ALA A 31 -7.37 4.71 16.78
CA ALA A 31 -8.81 4.58 17.02
C ALA A 31 -9.16 3.85 18.33
N GLY A 32 -8.25 3.00 18.82
CA GLY A 32 -8.53 2.07 19.92
C GLY A 32 -9.47 0.93 19.52
N GLU A 33 -9.68 0.72 18.23
CA GLU A 33 -10.58 -0.27 17.65
C GLU A 33 -9.93 -0.89 16.42
N THR A 34 -10.28 -2.13 16.11
CA THR A 34 -9.87 -2.78 14.87
C THR A 34 -10.53 -2.11 13.65
N ILE A 35 -9.91 -2.21 12.50
CA ILE A 35 -10.48 -1.70 11.24
C ILE A 35 -11.87 -2.31 10.98
N GLU A 36 -12.06 -3.59 11.30
CA GLU A 36 -13.35 -4.28 11.15
C GLU A 36 -14.43 -3.66 12.05
N GLU A 37 -14.09 -3.33 13.30
CA GLU A 37 -14.98 -2.65 14.24
C GLU A 37 -15.29 -1.22 13.80
N ILE A 38 -14.32 -0.46 13.31
CA ILE A 38 -14.55 0.88 12.78
C ILE A 38 -15.55 0.85 11.62
N PHE A 39 -15.39 -0.09 10.68
CA PHE A 39 -16.35 -0.24 9.57
C PHE A 39 -17.75 -0.64 10.06
N ALA A 40 -17.84 -1.58 11.02
CA ALA A 40 -19.11 -2.06 11.54
C ALA A 40 -19.85 -0.99 12.36
N ASN A 41 -19.14 -0.27 13.23
CA ASN A 41 -19.73 0.64 14.21
C ASN A 41 -19.87 2.08 13.71
N ARG A 42 -18.93 2.55 12.84
CA ARG A 42 -18.81 3.96 12.45
C ARG A 42 -18.90 4.18 10.94
N GLY A 43 -18.80 3.13 10.14
CA GLY A 43 -18.90 3.17 8.68
C GLY A 43 -17.64 3.60 7.94
N GLU A 44 -17.66 3.44 6.63
CA GLU A 44 -16.50 3.67 5.76
C GLU A 44 -16.02 5.13 5.78
N GLN A 45 -16.92 6.10 5.84
CA GLN A 45 -16.55 7.53 5.80
C GLN A 45 -15.71 7.94 7.00
N VAL A 46 -16.03 7.44 8.20
CA VAL A 46 -15.26 7.69 9.42
C VAL A 46 -13.89 7.03 9.32
N PHE A 47 -13.84 5.78 8.85
CA PHE A 47 -12.58 5.10 8.57
C PHE A 47 -11.70 5.91 7.62
N ARG A 48 -12.22 6.36 6.47
CA ARG A 48 -11.44 7.13 5.48
C ARG A 48 -10.92 8.46 6.04
N THR A 49 -11.70 9.11 6.88
CA THR A 49 -11.26 10.34 7.55
C THR A 49 -10.11 10.06 8.52
N GLY A 50 -10.20 8.98 9.29
CA GLY A 50 -9.12 8.52 10.19
C GLY A 50 -7.86 8.11 9.42
N GLU A 51 -8.01 7.29 8.38
CA GLU A 51 -6.94 6.84 7.50
C GLU A 51 -6.14 8.02 6.94
N ARG A 52 -6.81 9.03 6.40
CA ARG A 52 -6.18 10.25 5.87
C ARG A 52 -5.37 10.99 6.94
N ARG A 53 -5.92 11.16 8.15
CA ARG A 53 -5.25 11.85 9.26
C ARG A 53 -4.00 11.09 9.70
N VAL A 54 -4.08 9.77 9.82
CA VAL A 54 -2.95 8.92 10.21
C VAL A 54 -1.86 8.95 9.14
N ILE A 55 -2.21 8.82 7.87
CA ILE A 55 -1.25 8.90 6.76
C ILE A 55 -0.55 10.27 6.74
N ALA A 56 -1.30 11.37 6.87
CA ALA A 56 -0.72 12.71 6.89
C ALA A 56 0.25 12.90 8.07
N ARG A 57 -0.08 12.36 9.26
CA ARG A 57 0.80 12.37 10.44
C ARG A 57 2.08 11.57 10.20
N LEU A 58 1.98 10.38 9.61
CA LEU A 58 3.15 9.54 9.30
C LEU A 58 4.05 10.23 8.27
N LEU A 59 3.49 10.77 7.20
CA LEU A 59 4.24 11.48 6.16
C LEU A 59 4.90 12.78 6.65
N ALA A 60 4.56 13.27 7.84
CA ALA A 60 5.26 14.40 8.48
C ALA A 60 6.52 13.97 9.25
N GLN A 61 6.77 12.68 9.41
CA GLN A 61 7.96 12.16 10.09
C GLN A 61 9.18 12.13 9.15
N PRO A 62 10.40 11.96 9.69
CA PRO A 62 11.60 11.75 8.88
C PRO A 62 11.43 10.61 7.87
N ALA A 63 12.32 10.54 6.88
CA ALA A 63 12.25 9.56 5.79
C ALA A 63 12.02 8.13 6.30
N HIS A 64 11.04 7.45 5.72
CA HIS A 64 10.63 6.09 6.08
C HIS A 64 9.92 5.41 4.91
N VAL A 65 9.70 4.12 5.01
CA VAL A 65 8.85 3.36 4.07
C VAL A 65 7.48 3.16 4.72
N LEU A 66 6.43 3.65 4.06
CA LEU A 66 5.05 3.51 4.51
C LEU A 66 4.26 2.56 3.61
N ALA A 67 3.73 1.48 4.16
CA ALA A 67 2.72 0.67 3.48
C ALA A 67 1.32 1.20 3.83
N THR A 68 0.49 1.44 2.81
CA THR A 68 -0.88 1.94 3.00
C THR A 68 -1.94 0.90 2.64
N GLY A 69 -3.13 1.04 3.17
CA GLY A 69 -4.32 0.33 2.71
C GLY A 69 -4.57 0.56 1.22
N GLY A 70 -5.17 -0.43 0.54
CA GLY A 70 -5.41 -0.32 -0.91
C GLY A 70 -6.44 0.75 -1.30
N GLY A 71 -7.19 1.30 -0.36
CA GLY A 71 -8.13 2.40 -0.58
C GLY A 71 -7.53 3.80 -0.41
N ALA A 72 -6.41 3.90 0.30
CA ALA A 72 -5.82 5.19 0.65
C ALA A 72 -5.46 6.06 -0.57
N PHE A 73 -4.86 5.45 -1.59
CA PHE A 73 -4.49 6.16 -2.82
C PHE A 73 -5.68 6.53 -3.71
N MET A 74 -6.88 5.98 -3.45
CA MET A 74 -8.11 6.38 -4.15
C MET A 74 -8.62 7.75 -3.73
N ASP A 75 -8.27 8.21 -2.53
CA ASP A 75 -8.64 9.53 -2.02
C ASP A 75 -7.72 10.63 -2.60
N PRO A 76 -8.26 11.60 -3.36
CA PRO A 76 -7.47 12.68 -3.96
C PRO A 76 -6.70 13.52 -2.92
N ALA A 77 -7.28 13.73 -1.74
CA ALA A 77 -6.61 14.50 -0.68
C ALA A 77 -5.39 13.74 -0.11
N THR A 78 -5.50 12.43 0.02
CA THR A 78 -4.36 11.58 0.42
C THR A 78 -3.27 11.60 -0.65
N ARG A 79 -3.62 11.48 -1.95
CA ARG A 79 -2.64 11.59 -3.05
C ARG A 79 -1.90 12.94 -3.03
N ALA A 80 -2.63 14.04 -2.80
CA ALA A 80 -2.01 15.36 -2.74
C ALA A 80 -0.98 15.49 -1.61
N VAL A 81 -1.25 14.90 -0.43
CA VAL A 81 -0.28 14.88 0.68
C VAL A 81 0.92 14.01 0.35
N ILE A 82 0.70 12.85 -0.27
CA ILE A 82 1.79 11.95 -0.70
C ILE A 82 2.70 12.68 -1.70
N ALA A 83 2.14 13.33 -2.72
CA ALA A 83 2.89 14.04 -3.75
C ALA A 83 3.75 15.21 -3.20
N GLN A 84 3.34 15.79 -2.08
CA GLN A 84 4.09 16.87 -1.42
C GLN A 84 5.21 16.37 -0.50
N ARG A 85 5.13 15.15 0.01
CA ARG A 85 5.95 14.68 1.13
C ARG A 85 6.67 13.37 0.90
N GLY A 86 6.44 12.70 -0.21
CA GLY A 86 7.03 11.39 -0.48
C GLY A 86 6.94 11.00 -1.94
N VAL A 87 7.40 9.80 -2.22
CA VAL A 87 7.33 9.16 -3.54
C VAL A 87 6.39 7.96 -3.46
N SER A 88 5.38 7.96 -4.29
CA SER A 88 4.40 6.88 -4.35
C SER A 88 4.91 5.71 -5.20
N VAL A 89 4.82 4.50 -4.65
CA VAL A 89 5.21 3.27 -5.33
C VAL A 89 4.01 2.34 -5.47
N TRP A 90 3.62 2.07 -6.70
CA TRP A 90 2.60 1.08 -6.99
C TRP A 90 3.22 -0.31 -7.25
N LEU A 91 2.93 -1.27 -6.39
CA LEU A 91 3.23 -2.67 -6.64
C LEU A 91 2.13 -3.28 -7.51
N ARG A 92 2.37 -3.31 -8.83
CA ARG A 92 1.42 -3.84 -9.81
C ARG A 92 1.50 -5.36 -9.85
N ALA A 93 0.35 -6.02 -9.91
CA ALA A 93 0.24 -7.45 -10.14
C ALA A 93 -1.00 -7.74 -11.00
N ASP A 94 -0.93 -8.76 -11.86
CA ASP A 94 -2.06 -9.22 -12.64
C ASP A 94 -3.11 -9.93 -11.77
N LEU A 95 -4.30 -10.14 -12.35
CA LEU A 95 -5.44 -10.74 -11.66
C LEU A 95 -5.12 -12.15 -11.16
N ASP A 96 -4.47 -12.99 -11.97
CA ASP A 96 -4.19 -14.38 -11.63
C ASP A 96 -3.23 -14.47 -10.44
N THR A 97 -2.18 -13.65 -10.45
CA THR A 97 -1.25 -13.50 -9.32
C THR A 97 -1.98 -13.06 -8.04
N LEU A 98 -2.89 -12.09 -8.14
CA LEU A 98 -3.64 -11.62 -6.98
C LEU A 98 -4.60 -12.69 -6.45
N VAL A 99 -5.29 -13.41 -7.32
CA VAL A 99 -6.16 -14.54 -6.93
C VAL A 99 -5.38 -15.59 -6.17
N VAL A 100 -4.25 -16.05 -6.70
CA VAL A 100 -3.39 -17.05 -6.05
C VAL A 100 -2.89 -16.56 -4.68
N ARG A 101 -2.45 -15.31 -4.58
CA ARG A 101 -1.92 -14.76 -3.32
C ARG A 101 -3.00 -14.56 -2.26
N VAL A 102 -4.19 -14.23 -2.68
CA VAL A 102 -5.33 -14.01 -1.78
C VAL A 102 -5.91 -15.32 -1.29
N SER A 103 -6.02 -16.34 -2.17
CA SER A 103 -6.50 -17.69 -1.80
C SER A 103 -5.63 -18.36 -0.73
N ARG A 104 -4.34 -18.03 -0.69
CA ARG A 104 -3.41 -18.54 0.35
C ARG A 104 -3.55 -17.87 1.72
N ARG A 105 -4.41 -16.85 1.86
CA ARG A 105 -4.62 -16.09 3.09
C ARG A 105 -6.09 -16.19 3.49
N SER A 106 -6.40 -17.07 4.43
CA SER A 106 -7.77 -17.37 4.90
C SER A 106 -8.50 -16.22 5.63
N ASN A 107 -7.87 -15.08 5.90
CA ASN A 107 -8.40 -14.05 6.80
C ASN A 107 -8.69 -12.71 6.09
N ARG A 108 -9.64 -12.68 5.11
CA ARG A 108 -10.08 -11.41 4.48
C ARG A 108 -11.59 -11.31 4.35
N PRO A 109 -12.23 -10.35 5.05
CA PRO A 109 -13.69 -10.15 5.06
C PRO A 109 -14.30 -9.94 3.68
N LEU A 110 -13.60 -9.21 2.78
CA LEU A 110 -14.06 -8.88 1.43
C LEU A 110 -14.22 -10.09 0.49
N LEU A 111 -13.69 -11.25 0.85
CA LEU A 111 -13.79 -12.47 0.04
C LEU A 111 -14.89 -13.41 0.55
N LYS A 112 -15.54 -13.06 1.67
CA LYS A 112 -16.64 -13.87 2.23
C LYS A 112 -17.95 -13.72 1.46
N SER A 113 -18.07 -12.71 0.58
CA SER A 113 -19.34 -12.32 -0.08
C SER A 113 -19.44 -12.65 -1.57
N GLY A 114 -18.50 -13.42 -2.15
CA GLY A 114 -18.57 -13.75 -3.58
C GLY A 114 -17.33 -14.47 -4.09
N GLU A 115 -17.30 -14.72 -5.40
CA GLU A 115 -16.13 -15.33 -6.04
C GLU A 115 -14.93 -14.37 -6.00
N PRO A 116 -13.80 -14.77 -5.38
CA PRO A 116 -12.64 -13.89 -5.17
C PRO A 116 -12.11 -13.25 -6.45
N ARG A 117 -12.18 -13.99 -7.57
CA ARG A 117 -11.73 -13.53 -8.89
C ARG A 117 -12.58 -12.35 -9.38
N ALA A 118 -13.90 -12.44 -9.30
CA ALA A 118 -14.81 -11.39 -9.75
C ALA A 118 -14.63 -10.10 -8.91
N ILE A 119 -14.48 -10.24 -7.60
CA ILE A 119 -14.23 -9.10 -6.69
C ILE A 119 -12.89 -8.44 -7.03
N LEU A 120 -11.83 -9.22 -7.24
CA LEU A 120 -10.52 -8.68 -7.58
C LEU A 120 -10.50 -8.02 -8.96
N ALA A 121 -11.18 -8.61 -9.97
CA ALA A 121 -11.29 -8.02 -11.30
C ALA A 121 -11.96 -6.64 -11.23
N LYS A 122 -13.07 -6.51 -10.52
CA LYS A 122 -13.76 -5.22 -10.31
C LYS A 122 -12.87 -4.20 -9.59
N LEU A 123 -12.11 -4.62 -8.58
CA LEU A 123 -11.18 -3.75 -7.88
C LEU A 123 -10.00 -3.30 -8.76
N ILE A 124 -9.52 -4.15 -9.65
CA ILE A 124 -8.49 -3.79 -10.65
C ILE A 124 -9.05 -2.74 -11.59
N GLU A 125 -10.21 -2.97 -12.18
CA GLU A 125 -10.86 -2.03 -13.11
C GLU A 125 -11.04 -0.64 -12.48
N GLN A 126 -11.48 -0.59 -11.23
CA GLN A 126 -11.71 0.68 -10.54
C GLN A 126 -10.43 1.39 -10.06
N ARG A 127 -9.40 0.64 -9.65
CA ARG A 127 -8.24 1.21 -8.94
C ARG A 127 -7.00 1.38 -9.79
N TYR A 128 -6.80 0.54 -10.80
CA TYR A 128 -5.57 0.59 -11.60
C TYR A 128 -5.42 1.89 -12.40
N PRO A 129 -6.49 2.51 -12.94
CA PRO A 129 -6.36 3.82 -13.56
C PRO A 129 -5.83 4.88 -12.59
N VAL A 130 -6.29 4.88 -11.34
CA VAL A 130 -5.81 5.81 -10.30
C VAL A 130 -4.41 5.43 -9.82
N TYR A 131 -4.12 4.14 -9.65
CA TYR A 131 -2.79 3.67 -9.24
C TYR A 131 -1.72 3.97 -10.29
N ALA A 132 -2.09 4.10 -11.57
CA ALA A 132 -1.18 4.50 -12.63
C ALA A 132 -0.67 5.95 -12.49
N GLU A 133 -1.30 6.77 -11.63
CA GLU A 133 -0.81 8.10 -11.27
C GLU A 133 0.37 8.06 -10.27
N ALA A 134 0.78 6.88 -9.79
CA ALA A 134 1.91 6.74 -8.89
C ALA A 134 3.23 7.10 -9.59
N ASP A 135 4.15 7.73 -8.84
CA ASP A 135 5.45 8.17 -9.34
C ASP A 135 6.32 7.01 -9.84
N VAL A 136 6.18 5.86 -9.20
CA VAL A 136 6.96 4.65 -9.51
C VAL A 136 6.03 3.44 -9.62
N VAL A 137 6.16 2.68 -10.70
CA VAL A 137 5.43 1.42 -10.92
C VAL A 137 6.40 0.26 -10.88
N VAL A 138 6.12 -0.74 -10.04
CA VAL A 138 6.95 -1.94 -9.88
C VAL A 138 6.11 -3.18 -10.09
N ASP A 139 6.47 -4.00 -11.06
CA ASP A 139 5.80 -5.29 -11.26
C ASP A 139 6.17 -6.27 -10.15
N SER A 140 5.15 -6.72 -9.43
CA SER A 140 5.28 -7.66 -8.31
C SER A 140 4.71 -9.05 -8.67
N ALA A 141 4.42 -9.30 -9.94
CA ALA A 141 3.76 -10.51 -10.39
C ALA A 141 4.67 -11.74 -10.24
N GLU A 142 5.88 -11.67 -10.76
CA GLU A 142 6.80 -12.81 -10.88
C GLU A 142 8.01 -12.71 -9.97
N GLY A 143 8.49 -13.87 -9.53
CA GLY A 143 9.72 -14.04 -8.79
C GLY A 143 9.58 -13.93 -7.27
N SER A 144 10.72 -13.94 -6.63
CA SER A 144 10.81 -13.82 -5.18
C SER A 144 10.47 -12.40 -4.70
N PRO A 145 10.08 -12.24 -3.43
CA PRO A 145 9.95 -10.92 -2.83
C PRO A 145 11.22 -10.06 -2.98
N GLU A 146 12.38 -10.69 -2.96
CA GLU A 146 13.68 -10.04 -3.12
C GLU A 146 13.84 -9.43 -4.52
N ALA A 147 13.46 -10.16 -5.56
CA ALA A 147 13.46 -9.64 -6.92
C ALA A 147 12.56 -8.40 -7.07
N THR A 148 11.41 -8.38 -6.38
CA THR A 148 10.52 -7.20 -6.37
C THR A 148 11.16 -6.02 -5.62
N VAL A 149 11.86 -6.27 -4.51
CA VAL A 149 12.59 -5.23 -3.77
C VAL A 149 13.70 -4.63 -4.64
N ASN A 150 14.49 -5.46 -5.33
CA ASN A 150 15.53 -4.98 -6.24
C ASN A 150 14.96 -4.09 -7.35
N ARG A 151 13.85 -4.52 -7.99
CA ARG A 151 13.15 -3.69 -8.98
C ARG A 151 12.68 -2.35 -8.39
N ALA A 152 12.17 -2.37 -7.14
CA ALA A 152 11.73 -1.16 -6.47
C ALA A 152 12.90 -0.20 -6.21
N ILE A 153 14.04 -0.70 -5.73
CA ILE A 153 15.25 0.11 -5.52
C ILE A 153 15.74 0.72 -6.84
N THR A 154 15.85 -0.08 -7.90
CA THR A 154 16.27 0.41 -9.23
C THR A 154 15.31 1.50 -9.74
N ALA A 155 14.00 1.28 -9.61
CA ALA A 155 13.02 2.24 -10.09
C ALA A 155 13.01 3.54 -9.26
N LEU A 156 13.18 3.43 -7.93
CA LEU A 156 13.32 4.57 -7.04
C LEU A 156 14.61 5.37 -7.35
N ALA A 157 15.74 4.71 -7.60
CA ALA A 157 16.98 5.37 -7.97
C ALA A 157 16.88 6.15 -9.29
N ALA A 158 16.04 5.69 -10.20
CA ALA A 158 15.76 6.38 -11.47
C ALA A 158 14.72 7.51 -11.36
N CYS A 159 13.99 7.59 -10.24
CA CYS A 159 12.95 8.60 -10.04
C CYS A 159 13.59 9.93 -9.59
N PRO A 160 13.38 11.04 -10.32
CA PRO A 160 14.00 12.33 -9.97
C PRO A 160 13.48 12.94 -8.67
N LEU A 161 12.36 12.43 -8.13
CA LEU A 161 11.78 12.86 -6.87
C LEU A 161 12.40 12.15 -5.65
N THR A 162 13.24 11.14 -5.87
CA THR A 162 13.81 10.33 -4.79
C THR A 162 15.21 10.81 -4.43
N THR A 163 15.40 11.18 -3.17
CA THR A 163 16.71 11.31 -2.56
C THR A 163 16.96 10.05 -1.72
N LEU A 164 17.57 9.03 -2.32
CA LEU A 164 17.98 7.84 -1.58
C LEU A 164 19.15 8.17 -0.67
N PRO A 165 19.26 7.54 0.53
CA PRO A 165 20.46 7.66 1.34
C PRO A 165 21.67 7.13 0.53
N PRO A 166 22.85 7.73 0.68
CA PRO A 166 24.05 7.24 0.01
C PRO A 166 24.30 5.79 0.42
N ASP A 167 24.74 4.97 -0.52
CA ASP A 167 25.12 3.58 -0.30
C ASP A 167 26.10 3.51 0.88
N SER A 168 25.72 2.76 1.90
CA SER A 168 26.54 2.43 3.06
C SER A 168 27.28 1.14 2.83
#